data_6681b92f357b3380332d76fe5d92bc09
#
_entry.id   6681b92f357b3380332d76fe5d92bc09
#
_cell.length_a   1.000
_cell.length_b   1.000
_cell.length_c   1.000
_cell.angle_alpha   90.00
_cell.angle_beta   90.00
_cell.angle_gamma   90.00
#
_symmetry.space_group_name_H-M   'P 1'
#
loop_
_entity.id
_entity.type
_entity.pdbx_description
1 polymer ?
#
loop_
_entity_poly.entity_id
_entity_poly.type
_entity_poly.pdbx_seq_one_letter_code
_entity_poly.pdbx_strand_id
1 'polypeptide(L)'
;MPNQFMKDCVRKILVEQGIPVWFGADCHPMMDRDNGAWATDLFEYDRVYGVDFDLNKEQRVHFAVSAMNHAMAFAGVDVADDGTTTRRWRVENSWGADIADKGYFTMSDDWFTEYVYEVAVPKALLPEEYKKALEEPAIVLPAWDPMGALA
;
A
#
# COMPACT_ATOMS: atom_id res chain seq x y z
N MET A 1 0.86 -11.18 -7.38
CA MET A 1 -0.47 -10.58 -7.70
C MET A 1 -0.24 -9.17 -8.24
N PRO A 2 -0.86 -8.76 -9.35
CA PRO A 2 -0.71 -7.41 -9.90
C PRO A 2 -1.23 -6.33 -8.95
N ASN A 3 -0.55 -5.15 -8.87
CA ASN A 3 -0.99 -4.03 -8.04
C ASN A 3 -2.41 -3.57 -8.38
N GLN A 4 -2.76 -3.52 -9.67
CA GLN A 4 -4.09 -3.11 -10.10
C GLN A 4 -5.19 -4.02 -9.52
N PHE A 5 -4.95 -5.32 -9.47
CA PHE A 5 -5.91 -6.24 -8.87
C PHE A 5 -6.10 -5.99 -7.36
N MET A 6 -5.03 -5.67 -6.63
CA MET A 6 -5.14 -5.29 -5.22
C MET A 6 -5.97 -4.01 -5.05
N LYS A 7 -5.71 -2.97 -5.87
CA LYS A 7 -6.48 -1.72 -5.87
C LYS A 7 -7.96 -1.96 -6.16
N ASP A 8 -8.27 -2.77 -7.16
CA ASP A 8 -9.66 -3.08 -7.53
C ASP A 8 -10.41 -3.82 -6.42
N CYS A 9 -9.76 -4.76 -5.75
CA CYS A 9 -10.34 -5.44 -4.58
C CYS A 9 -10.62 -4.47 -3.44
N VAL A 10 -9.66 -3.63 -3.07
CA VAL A 10 -9.82 -2.65 -1.98
C VAL A 10 -10.91 -1.64 -2.33
N ARG A 11 -10.88 -1.06 -3.55
CA ARG A 11 -11.90 -0.12 -4.03
C ARG A 11 -13.29 -0.74 -3.94
N LYS A 12 -13.46 -1.97 -4.43
CA LYS A 12 -14.74 -2.69 -4.41
C LYS A 12 -15.27 -2.89 -3.00
N ILE A 13 -14.43 -3.29 -2.05
CA ILE A 13 -14.83 -3.48 -0.65
C ILE A 13 -15.23 -2.14 -0.02
N LEU A 14 -14.43 -1.09 -0.21
CA LEU A 14 -14.72 0.22 0.36
C LEU A 14 -16.01 0.84 -0.22
N VAL A 15 -16.19 0.79 -1.54
CA VAL A 15 -17.32 1.46 -2.21
C VAL A 15 -18.62 0.66 -2.10
N GLU A 16 -18.57 -0.67 -2.29
CA GLU A 16 -19.77 -1.50 -2.34
C GLU A 16 -20.20 -2.03 -0.98
N GLN A 17 -19.25 -2.26 -0.06
CA GLN A 17 -19.53 -2.87 1.23
C GLN A 17 -19.37 -1.90 2.42
N GLY A 18 -18.67 -0.78 2.23
CA GLY A 18 -18.40 0.19 3.30
C GLY A 18 -17.50 -0.37 4.42
N ILE A 19 -16.66 -1.35 4.12
CA ILE A 19 -15.83 -2.03 5.11
C ILE A 19 -14.37 -1.57 4.96
N PRO A 20 -13.69 -1.12 6.04
CA PRO A 20 -12.26 -0.85 6.01
C PRO A 20 -11.43 -2.09 5.66
N VAL A 21 -10.30 -1.89 4.98
CA VAL A 21 -9.44 -2.97 4.49
C VAL A 21 -8.05 -2.85 5.09
N TRP A 22 -7.61 -3.87 5.83
CA TRP A 22 -6.24 -3.96 6.32
C TRP A 22 -5.24 -4.12 5.17
N PHE A 23 -4.10 -3.47 5.31
CA PHE A 23 -3.00 -3.58 4.36
C PHE A 23 -1.64 -3.44 5.04
N GLY A 24 -0.61 -3.98 4.40
CA GLY A 24 0.79 -3.84 4.79
C GLY A 24 1.57 -3.01 3.78
N ALA A 25 2.42 -2.10 4.27
CA ALA A 25 3.22 -1.21 3.45
C ALA A 25 4.59 -0.92 4.05
N ASP A 26 5.50 -0.39 3.24
CA ASP A 26 6.65 0.38 3.73
C ASP A 26 6.19 1.83 3.93
N CYS A 27 5.91 2.21 5.16
CA CYS A 27 5.26 3.49 5.45
C CYS A 27 6.22 4.69 5.54
N HIS A 28 7.54 4.46 5.53
CA HIS A 28 8.51 5.54 5.73
C HIS A 28 8.84 6.36 4.48
N PRO A 29 8.96 5.77 3.28
CA PRO A 29 9.33 6.54 2.10
C PRO A 29 8.27 7.56 1.70
N MET A 30 8.72 8.74 1.29
CA MET A 30 7.86 9.78 0.73
C MET A 30 6.62 10.06 1.59
N MET A 31 6.85 10.29 2.89
CA MET A 31 5.82 10.57 3.90
C MET A 31 6.00 11.96 4.50
N ASP A 32 4.95 12.76 4.47
CA ASP A 32 4.81 13.93 5.34
C ASP A 32 3.92 13.54 6.53
N ARG A 33 4.56 13.26 7.66
CA ARG A 33 3.88 12.76 8.85
C ARG A 33 2.94 13.79 9.48
N ASP A 34 3.36 15.04 9.51
CA ASP A 34 2.63 16.09 10.22
C ASP A 34 1.38 16.50 9.44
N ASN A 35 1.49 16.61 8.11
CA ASN A 35 0.37 16.91 7.23
C ASN A 35 -0.45 15.65 6.84
N GLY A 36 0.04 14.46 7.16
CA GLY A 36 -0.66 13.21 6.88
C GLY A 36 -0.74 12.85 5.40
N ALA A 37 0.39 12.96 4.69
CA ALA A 37 0.43 12.70 3.26
C ALA A 37 1.47 11.65 2.88
N TRP A 38 1.09 10.77 1.96
CA TRP A 38 1.98 9.90 1.20
C TRP A 38 1.78 10.16 -0.30
N ALA A 39 2.84 10.59 -0.98
CA ALA A 39 2.86 10.73 -2.44
C ALA A 39 4.28 10.53 -2.95
N THR A 40 4.43 9.96 -4.14
CA THR A 40 5.74 9.62 -4.72
C THR A 40 6.59 10.85 -5.06
N ASP A 41 5.99 12.01 -5.14
CA ASP A 41 6.58 13.29 -5.52
C ASP A 41 6.63 14.32 -4.37
N LEU A 42 6.50 13.89 -3.10
CA LEU A 42 6.57 14.82 -1.95
C LEU A 42 7.93 15.50 -1.81
N PHE A 43 9.01 14.80 -2.12
CA PHE A 43 10.37 15.30 -1.99
C PHE A 43 11.13 15.09 -3.30
N GLU A 44 11.63 16.17 -3.86
CA GLU A 44 12.37 16.17 -5.14
C GLU A 44 13.86 15.87 -4.92
N TYR A 45 14.18 14.71 -4.34
CA TYR A 45 15.57 14.32 -4.05
C TYR A 45 16.46 14.34 -5.29
N ASP A 46 15.98 13.86 -6.42
CA ASP A 46 16.72 13.83 -7.70
C ASP A 46 17.17 15.22 -8.12
N ARG A 47 16.30 16.23 -7.94
CA ARG A 47 16.63 17.62 -8.26
C ARG A 47 17.64 18.22 -7.29
N VAL A 48 17.54 17.85 -6.00
CA VAL A 48 18.45 18.37 -4.97
C VAL A 48 19.84 17.79 -5.10
N TYR A 49 19.94 16.49 -5.38
CA TYR A 49 21.23 15.79 -5.44
C TYR A 49 21.78 15.66 -6.86
N GLY A 50 21.00 15.94 -7.89
CA GLY A 50 21.42 15.85 -9.31
C GLY A 50 21.69 14.43 -9.77
N VAL A 51 21.06 13.44 -9.12
CA VAL A 51 21.16 12.01 -9.45
C VAL A 51 19.77 11.40 -9.47
N ASP A 52 19.60 10.37 -10.29
CA ASP A 52 18.38 9.59 -10.37
C ASP A 52 18.38 8.52 -9.27
N PHE A 53 17.36 8.51 -8.42
CA PHE A 53 17.16 7.52 -7.36
C PHE A 53 16.11 6.48 -7.72
N ASP A 54 15.62 6.44 -8.96
CA ASP A 54 14.52 5.60 -9.40
C ASP A 54 14.90 4.11 -9.37
N LEU A 55 14.41 3.45 -8.33
CA LEU A 55 14.29 2.01 -8.27
C LEU A 55 12.81 1.65 -8.34
N ASN A 56 12.43 0.73 -9.22
CA ASN A 56 11.08 0.19 -9.20
C ASN A 56 10.85 -0.67 -7.94
N LYS A 57 9.59 -1.02 -7.66
CA LYS A 57 9.19 -1.78 -6.48
C LYS A 57 9.95 -3.11 -6.33
N GLU A 58 10.13 -3.86 -7.43
CA GLU A 58 10.86 -5.13 -7.44
C GLU A 58 12.34 -4.93 -7.06
N GLN A 59 12.99 -3.93 -7.64
CA GLN A 59 14.38 -3.60 -7.34
C GLN A 59 14.56 -3.19 -5.87
N ARG A 60 13.65 -2.35 -5.33
CA ARG A 60 13.72 -1.95 -3.92
C ARG A 60 13.63 -3.14 -2.97
N VAL A 61 12.74 -4.10 -3.25
CA VAL A 61 12.64 -5.33 -2.45
C VAL A 61 13.90 -6.19 -2.63
N HIS A 62 14.34 -6.38 -3.87
CA HIS A 62 15.51 -7.22 -4.18
C HIS A 62 16.80 -6.72 -3.50
N PHE A 63 16.99 -5.40 -3.46
CA PHE A 63 18.15 -4.77 -2.82
C PHE A 63 17.94 -4.44 -1.34
N ALA A 64 16.85 -4.90 -0.73
CA ALA A 64 16.50 -4.61 0.67
C ALA A 64 16.45 -3.10 1.00
N VAL A 65 16.10 -2.26 0.02
CA VAL A 65 15.89 -0.81 0.19
C VAL A 65 14.49 -0.55 0.77
N SER A 66 13.54 -1.45 0.53
CA SER A 66 12.16 -1.37 1.02
C SER A 66 11.76 -2.69 1.66
N ALA A 67 11.03 -2.61 2.76
CA ALA A 67 10.48 -3.74 3.47
C ALA A 67 9.07 -3.41 3.97
N MET A 68 8.18 -4.40 3.99
CA MET A 68 6.87 -4.24 4.62
C MET A 68 7.06 -4.11 6.14
N ASN A 69 6.81 -2.92 6.70
CA ASN A 69 7.15 -2.60 8.08
C ASN A 69 5.98 -2.07 8.93
N HIS A 70 4.82 -1.84 8.32
CA HIS A 70 3.68 -1.27 9.03
C HIS A 70 2.33 -1.72 8.45
N ALA A 71 1.38 -2.03 9.34
CA ALA A 71 0.02 -2.38 8.99
C ALA A 71 -0.94 -1.24 9.34
N MET A 72 -1.85 -0.92 8.41
CA MET A 72 -2.84 0.15 8.53
C MET A 72 -4.17 -0.28 7.89
N ALA A 73 -5.19 0.60 7.92
CA ALA A 73 -6.47 0.33 7.30
C ALA A 73 -6.83 1.38 6.26
N PHE A 74 -7.20 0.95 5.05
CA PHE A 74 -7.91 1.81 4.12
C PHE A 74 -9.32 2.07 4.62
N ALA A 75 -9.67 3.35 4.80
CA ALA A 75 -10.97 3.80 5.30
C ALA A 75 -11.81 4.51 4.21
N GLY A 76 -11.22 4.79 3.04
CA GLY A 76 -11.90 5.42 1.92
C GLY A 76 -11.04 5.49 0.67
N VAL A 77 -11.68 5.79 -0.46
CA VAL A 77 -11.04 5.93 -1.76
C VAL A 77 -11.70 7.05 -2.57
N ASP A 78 -10.90 7.88 -3.21
CA ASP A 78 -11.33 8.86 -4.20
C ASP A 78 -11.26 8.20 -5.58
N VAL A 79 -12.41 8.06 -6.23
CA VAL A 79 -12.57 7.42 -7.53
C VAL A 79 -12.96 8.48 -8.57
N ALA A 80 -12.40 8.40 -9.76
CA ALA A 80 -12.76 9.26 -10.87
C ALA A 80 -14.20 9.00 -11.35
N ASP A 81 -14.70 9.87 -12.23
CA ASP A 81 -16.08 9.81 -12.75
C ASP A 81 -16.38 8.53 -13.56
N ASP A 82 -15.32 7.82 -14.01
CA ASP A 82 -15.42 6.52 -14.68
C ASP A 82 -15.81 5.36 -13.74
N GLY A 83 -15.83 5.62 -12.41
CA GLY A 83 -16.16 4.64 -11.38
C GLY A 83 -15.06 3.58 -11.13
N THR A 84 -13.94 3.65 -11.82
CA THR A 84 -12.89 2.63 -11.79
C THR A 84 -11.50 3.15 -11.46
N THR A 85 -11.13 4.31 -11.98
CA THR A 85 -9.81 4.91 -11.76
C THR A 85 -9.71 5.48 -10.35
N THR A 86 -8.80 4.95 -9.55
CA THR A 86 -8.49 5.45 -8.21
C THR A 86 -7.47 6.58 -8.28
N ARG A 87 -7.66 7.60 -7.44
CA ARG A 87 -6.78 8.78 -7.39
C ARG A 87 -6.07 8.91 -6.06
N ARG A 88 -6.79 8.68 -4.96
CA ARG A 88 -6.29 8.82 -3.59
C ARG A 88 -7.01 7.87 -2.67
N TRP A 89 -6.34 7.52 -1.58
CA TRP A 89 -6.82 6.63 -0.55
C TRP A 89 -6.80 7.33 0.80
N ARG A 90 -7.86 7.19 1.58
CA ARG A 90 -7.89 7.60 2.98
C ARG A 90 -7.43 6.42 3.83
N VAL A 91 -6.41 6.66 4.64
CA VAL A 91 -5.81 5.65 5.52
C VAL A 91 -6.05 6.03 6.97
N GLU A 92 -6.52 5.09 7.77
CA GLU A 92 -6.53 5.18 9.23
C GLU A 92 -5.25 4.55 9.77
N ASN A 93 -4.49 5.35 10.55
CA ASN A 93 -3.23 4.93 11.14
C ASN A 93 -3.38 4.78 12.67
N SER A 94 -2.42 4.10 13.31
CA SER A 94 -2.41 3.80 14.75
C SER A 94 -1.60 4.78 15.61
N TRP A 95 -1.18 5.93 15.05
CA TRP A 95 -0.28 6.87 15.73
C TRP A 95 -0.98 7.93 16.59
N GLY A 96 -2.29 7.82 16.78
CA GLY A 96 -3.09 8.72 17.61
C GLY A 96 -3.74 9.85 16.82
N ALA A 97 -4.69 10.52 17.46
CA ALA A 97 -5.52 11.56 16.85
C ALA A 97 -4.84 12.94 16.78
N ASP A 98 -3.67 13.09 17.39
CA ASP A 98 -2.93 14.37 17.41
C ASP A 98 -2.03 14.53 16.18
N ILE A 99 -1.98 13.51 15.29
CA ILE A 99 -1.15 13.50 14.09
C ILE A 99 -2.07 13.56 12.87
N ALA A 100 -1.64 14.31 11.84
CA ALA A 100 -2.36 14.46 10.57
C ALA A 100 -3.82 14.95 10.78
N ASP A 101 -4.76 14.47 9.96
CA ASP A 101 -6.18 14.75 10.14
C ASP A 101 -6.79 13.76 11.13
N LYS A 102 -6.59 13.99 12.44
CA LYS A 102 -7.11 13.14 13.53
C LYS A 102 -6.74 11.66 13.39
N GLY A 103 -5.50 11.37 12.98
CA GLY A 103 -4.99 10.03 12.77
C GLY A 103 -5.22 9.49 11.35
N TYR A 104 -5.88 10.25 10.49
CA TYR A 104 -6.09 9.88 9.09
C TYR A 104 -5.05 10.52 8.18
N PHE A 105 -4.63 9.75 7.19
CA PHE A 105 -3.67 10.14 6.17
C PHE A 105 -4.30 10.06 4.79
N THR A 106 -3.76 10.85 3.85
CA THR A 106 -4.07 10.76 2.43
C THR A 106 -2.90 10.14 1.68
N MET A 107 -3.17 9.09 0.94
CA MET A 107 -2.18 8.37 0.11
C MET A 107 -2.51 8.57 -1.37
N SER A 108 -1.53 8.95 -2.20
CA SER A 108 -1.70 8.98 -3.65
C SER A 108 -1.80 7.56 -4.23
N ASP A 109 -2.43 7.42 -5.38
CA ASP A 109 -2.58 6.12 -6.04
C ASP A 109 -1.24 5.55 -6.53
N ASP A 110 -0.31 6.43 -6.92
CA ASP A 110 1.06 6.04 -7.30
C ASP A 110 1.84 5.51 -6.10
N TRP A 111 1.68 6.14 -4.93
CA TRP A 111 2.32 5.65 -3.72
C TRP A 111 1.81 4.26 -3.31
N PHE A 112 0.51 4.00 -3.47
CA PHE A 112 -0.04 2.65 -3.28
C PHE A 112 0.70 1.64 -4.18
N THR A 113 0.87 1.96 -5.46
CA THR A 113 1.58 1.10 -6.42
C THR A 113 2.97 0.74 -5.93
N GLU A 114 3.70 1.72 -5.40
CA GLU A 114 5.12 1.56 -5.08
C GLU A 114 5.39 0.93 -3.71
N TYR A 115 4.53 1.18 -2.71
CA TYR A 115 4.86 0.85 -1.32
C TYR A 115 3.85 -0.02 -0.59
N VAL A 116 2.67 -0.30 -1.14
CA VAL A 116 1.73 -1.28 -0.57
C VAL A 116 2.07 -2.68 -1.06
N TYR A 117 2.30 -3.60 -0.13
CA TYR A 117 2.76 -4.96 -0.44
C TYR A 117 1.66 -6.00 -0.31
N GLU A 118 0.73 -5.84 0.61
CA GLU A 118 -0.37 -6.77 0.81
C GLU A 118 -1.67 -6.06 1.18
N VAL A 119 -2.79 -6.73 0.94
CA VAL A 119 -4.14 -6.30 1.34
C VAL A 119 -4.93 -7.51 1.84
N ALA A 120 -5.70 -7.33 2.91
CA ALA A 120 -6.56 -8.36 3.46
C ALA A 120 -7.93 -8.34 2.76
N VAL A 121 -8.17 -9.28 1.86
CA VAL A 121 -9.41 -9.34 1.09
C VAL A 121 -10.14 -10.68 1.30
N PRO A 122 -11.50 -10.68 1.27
CA PRO A 122 -12.26 -11.92 1.33
C PRO A 122 -11.92 -12.89 0.19
N LYS A 123 -11.75 -14.17 0.50
CA LYS A 123 -11.48 -15.22 -0.51
C LYS A 123 -12.49 -15.23 -1.66
N ALA A 124 -13.74 -14.81 -1.41
CA ALA A 124 -14.78 -14.75 -2.43
C ALA A 124 -14.47 -13.79 -3.57
N LEU A 125 -13.62 -12.77 -3.34
CA LEU A 125 -13.19 -11.81 -4.38
C LEU A 125 -11.99 -12.32 -5.20
N LEU A 126 -11.35 -13.41 -4.79
CA LEU A 126 -10.20 -13.94 -5.48
C LEU A 126 -10.63 -14.76 -6.71
N PRO A 127 -9.99 -14.57 -7.87
CA PRO A 127 -10.06 -15.50 -9.00
C PRO A 127 -9.64 -16.92 -8.58
N GLU A 128 -10.12 -17.93 -9.32
CA GLU A 128 -9.86 -19.34 -9.00
C GLU A 128 -8.36 -19.69 -9.02
N GLU A 129 -7.56 -19.03 -9.84
CA GLU A 129 -6.11 -19.23 -9.89
C GLU A 129 -5.44 -18.85 -8.56
N TYR A 130 -5.88 -17.74 -7.90
CA TYR A 130 -5.34 -17.34 -6.59
C TYR A 130 -5.92 -18.18 -5.45
N LYS A 131 -7.17 -18.65 -5.57
CA LYS A 131 -7.73 -19.60 -4.59
C LYS A 131 -6.95 -20.92 -4.57
N LYS A 132 -6.58 -21.44 -5.76
CA LYS A 132 -5.74 -22.64 -5.86
C LYS A 132 -4.37 -22.45 -5.22
N ALA A 133 -3.76 -21.26 -5.40
CA ALA A 133 -2.48 -20.96 -4.75
C ALA A 133 -2.53 -20.99 -3.22
N LEU A 134 -3.72 -20.76 -2.61
CA LEU A 134 -3.89 -20.90 -1.16
C LEU A 134 -3.97 -22.36 -0.67
N GLU A 135 -4.14 -23.32 -1.58
CA GLU A 135 -4.16 -24.75 -1.28
C GLU A 135 -2.75 -25.38 -1.38
N GLU A 136 -1.81 -24.66 -2.01
CA GLU A 136 -0.41 -25.08 -2.12
C GLU A 136 0.34 -24.86 -0.79
N PRO A 137 1.38 -25.64 -0.52
CA PRO A 137 2.24 -25.41 0.63
C PRO A 137 2.83 -24.00 0.62
N ALA A 138 2.77 -23.32 1.76
CA ALA A 138 3.34 -21.98 1.88
C ALA A 138 4.85 -21.99 1.65
N ILE A 139 5.36 -21.02 0.88
CA ILE A 139 6.79 -20.75 0.77
C ILE A 139 7.23 -20.07 2.07
N VAL A 140 8.08 -20.75 2.83
CA VAL A 140 8.63 -20.20 4.08
C VAL A 140 9.80 -19.29 3.74
N LEU A 141 9.62 -18.00 3.98
CA LEU A 141 10.68 -17.00 3.79
C LEU A 141 11.65 -17.01 4.97
N PRO A 142 12.94 -16.70 4.75
CA PRO A 142 13.89 -16.55 5.85
C PRO A 142 13.53 -15.32 6.71
N ALA A 143 13.92 -15.32 7.98
CA ALA A 143 13.59 -14.26 8.94
C ALA A 143 14.12 -12.85 8.56
N TRP A 144 15.08 -12.78 7.65
CA TRP A 144 15.66 -11.53 7.14
C TRP A 144 15.04 -11.06 5.82
N ASP A 145 14.06 -11.79 5.29
CA ASP A 145 13.38 -11.39 4.06
C ASP A 145 12.56 -10.10 4.28
N PRO A 146 12.65 -9.11 3.37
CA PRO A 146 11.90 -7.85 3.49
C PRO A 146 10.40 -8.02 3.61
N MET A 147 9.83 -9.09 3.06
CA MET A 147 8.40 -9.40 3.14
C MET A 147 8.00 -10.06 4.46
N GLY A 148 8.94 -10.52 5.25
CA GLY A 148 8.73 -11.12 6.57
C GLY A 148 8.77 -10.11 7.74
N ALA A 149 8.97 -8.84 7.48
CA ALA A 149 9.20 -7.83 8.53
C ALA A 149 7.98 -7.56 9.43
N LEU A 150 6.77 -7.92 9.00
CA LEU A 150 5.53 -7.84 9.79
C LEU A 150 5.11 -9.18 10.42
N ALA A 151 5.88 -10.23 10.25
CA ALA A 151 5.58 -11.55 10.80
C ALA A 151 6.01 -11.69 12.26
#